data_8e74dc5f9d78b7063f0c04be08747eb1
#
_entry.id   8e74dc5f9d78b7063f0c04be08747eb1
#
_cell.length_a   1.000
_cell.length_b   1.000
_cell.length_c   1.000
_cell.angle_alpha   90.00
_cell.angle_beta   90.00
_cell.angle_gamma   90.00
#
_symmetry.space_group_name_H-M   'P 1'
#
loop_
_entity.id
_entity.type
_entity.pdbx_description
1 polymer ?
#
loop_
_entity_poly.entity_id
_entity_poly.type
_entity_poly.pdbx_seq_one_letter_code
_entity_poly.pdbx_strand_id
1 'polypeptide(L)'
;MTRVTSPPLDLSLGRRGGDTDIMMATKERNFSPLKDLSLEELVPDDNFYRRLERTVDLSFVRELVRDRYASGGRPSVDPVVFFKLQLVLFFEDLRSERQLMELAADRLSIRWYLGYDLLEPLPDHSSLTYIRQRYGLEVFRRFFEEIVQLCIEAGLVWGKELFFDSTKVEANASVDSLLPRFAVEAHLVRLFEDEEIHDAEEGAPQSPPSAGLHALPTADDHELRTKNAAKSDWISREGRQDRAFKSGYRKRTSDSRASRTDPDATAMTTRSKGGTRLGYQTHYVVDGGKARVILGVLVTPSEVTENRPMLDLLWRAVFRWHLRPHHLTGDARYGTRENVAAIEKAGIRAYVAIPNFDFRTTGLFGPGYFRYDAQDDHYVCPAGQILRLQNKDHRNQRKRYRVSPKICNACKLKAKCTTSEHGRVLYRPFDEDFYERVRHYRGTEPYEKALRKRAVWIEPLFGEAKGWHGMDRFRLRRLKKVNIEALLVASGQNIKRLLAARGRGPRSMAQAVALHLPKSIHFTRFGPSRRECRLHRRRTRRGSCRSDQKSFSTRWIVFETFPHSRFLRRFYD
;
A
#
# COMPACT_ATOMS: atom_id res chain seq x y z
N MET A 1 -41.50 -12.94 -38.10
CA MET A 1 -41.04 -14.34 -38.26
C MET A 1 -40.64 -14.54 -39.71
N THR A 2 -39.38 -14.37 -40.03
CA THR A 2 -38.80 -14.72 -41.32
C THR A 2 -37.51 -15.47 -41.05
N ARG A 3 -37.54 -16.77 -41.27
CA ARG A 3 -36.39 -17.67 -41.20
C ARG A 3 -35.44 -17.32 -42.34
N VAL A 4 -34.22 -16.94 -42.02
CA VAL A 4 -33.11 -16.90 -42.97
C VAL A 4 -32.62 -18.33 -43.14
N THR A 5 -32.92 -18.93 -44.31
CA THR A 5 -32.40 -20.21 -44.73
C THR A 5 -31.01 -20.00 -45.33
N SER A 6 -30.00 -20.68 -44.76
CA SER A 6 -28.67 -20.77 -45.34
C SER A 6 -28.73 -21.50 -46.70
N PRO A 7 -27.93 -21.07 -47.69
CA PRO A 7 -27.88 -21.80 -48.96
C PRO A 7 -27.19 -23.15 -48.79
N PRO A 8 -27.59 -24.18 -49.56
CA PRO A 8 -27.01 -25.51 -49.47
C PRO A 8 -25.58 -25.53 -50.02
N LEU A 9 -24.69 -26.23 -49.31
CA LEU A 9 -23.35 -26.58 -49.77
C LEU A 9 -23.48 -27.49 -51.01
N ASP A 10 -23.04 -27.00 -52.15
CA ASP A 10 -22.91 -27.78 -53.38
C ASP A 10 -21.66 -28.66 -53.28
N LEU A 11 -21.89 -29.95 -53.02
CA LEU A 11 -20.87 -31.00 -52.99
C LEU A 11 -20.84 -31.70 -54.35
N SER A 12 -20.46 -31.04 -55.43
CA SER A 12 -20.14 -31.72 -56.68
C SER A 12 -18.71 -32.31 -56.63
N LEU A 13 -18.64 -33.56 -56.19
CA LEU A 13 -17.47 -34.43 -56.28
C LEU A 13 -17.20 -34.87 -57.71
N GLY A 14 -16.34 -34.17 -58.43
CA GLY A 14 -15.72 -34.67 -59.66
C GLY A 14 -14.63 -35.68 -59.30
N ARG A 15 -14.93 -36.99 -59.39
CA ARG A 15 -13.94 -38.08 -59.33
C ARG A 15 -13.02 -38.02 -60.55
N ARG A 16 -11.73 -37.80 -60.37
CA ARG A 16 -10.64 -38.28 -61.23
C ARG A 16 -9.61 -38.99 -60.39
N GLY A 17 -9.16 -40.15 -60.88
CA GLY A 17 -8.51 -41.21 -60.15
C GLY A 17 -7.15 -40.95 -59.55
N GLY A 18 -6.87 -41.71 -58.51
CA GLY A 18 -5.53 -42.20 -58.15
C GLY A 18 -4.65 -41.22 -57.39
N ASP A 19 -5.04 -40.88 -56.15
CA ASP A 19 -4.06 -40.55 -55.09
C ASP A 19 -4.73 -40.85 -53.75
N THR A 20 -3.97 -41.42 -52.83
CA THR A 20 -4.43 -41.74 -51.49
C THR A 20 -4.93 -40.45 -50.80
N ASP A 21 -6.24 -40.35 -50.62
CA ASP A 21 -6.94 -39.19 -50.02
C ASP A 21 -6.40 -38.93 -48.60
N ILE A 22 -5.43 -38.05 -48.51
CA ILE A 22 -5.08 -37.39 -47.24
C ILE A 22 -6.25 -36.46 -46.93
N MET A 23 -7.00 -36.75 -45.86
CA MET A 23 -8.10 -35.92 -45.36
C MET A 23 -7.63 -34.53 -44.85
N MET A 24 -6.77 -33.89 -45.59
CA MET A 24 -6.20 -32.57 -45.28
C MET A 24 -6.89 -31.51 -46.14
N ALA A 25 -7.71 -30.69 -45.48
CA ALA A 25 -8.32 -29.53 -46.15
C ALA A 25 -7.26 -28.44 -46.38
N THR A 26 -7.20 -27.92 -47.61
CA THR A 26 -6.37 -26.76 -47.94
C THR A 26 -7.24 -25.50 -47.89
N LYS A 27 -6.87 -24.50 -47.09
CA LYS A 27 -7.56 -23.22 -47.03
C LYS A 27 -6.86 -22.18 -47.92
N GLU A 28 -7.54 -21.76 -48.97
CA GLU A 28 -7.09 -20.66 -49.81
C GLU A 28 -7.29 -19.31 -49.09
N ARG A 29 -6.33 -18.40 -49.26
CA ARG A 29 -6.42 -17.03 -48.76
C ARG A 29 -7.22 -16.16 -49.72
N ASN A 30 -8.53 -16.11 -49.52
CA ASN A 30 -9.41 -15.23 -50.25
C ASN A 30 -10.10 -14.26 -49.30
N PHE A 31 -9.80 -12.97 -49.41
CA PHE A 31 -10.33 -11.92 -48.57
C PHE A 31 -11.31 -11.06 -49.37
N SER A 32 -12.55 -11.06 -48.97
CA SER A 32 -13.55 -10.14 -49.53
C SER A 32 -13.35 -8.75 -48.93
N PRO A 33 -13.56 -7.66 -49.69
CA PRO A 33 -13.55 -6.31 -49.14
C PRO A 33 -14.57 -6.16 -48.02
N LEU A 34 -14.16 -5.60 -46.88
CA LEU A 34 -15.06 -5.26 -45.78
C LEU A 34 -15.95 -4.09 -46.24
N LYS A 35 -17.26 -4.30 -46.32
CA LYS A 35 -18.27 -3.27 -46.54
C LYS A 35 -19.27 -3.34 -45.39
N ASP A 36 -19.60 -2.19 -44.82
CA ASP A 36 -20.66 -1.99 -43.84
C ASP A 36 -20.56 -2.84 -42.55
N LEU A 37 -19.35 -3.23 -42.13
CA LEU A 37 -19.12 -3.96 -40.90
C LEU A 37 -18.64 -3.02 -39.78
N SER A 38 -19.37 -3.04 -38.66
CA SER A 38 -18.95 -2.29 -37.47
C SER A 38 -18.31 -3.20 -36.42
N LEU A 39 -17.39 -2.64 -35.60
CA LEU A 39 -16.82 -3.37 -34.47
C LEU A 39 -17.89 -3.76 -33.45
N GLU A 40 -19.01 -3.04 -33.40
CA GLU A 40 -20.12 -3.35 -32.51
C GLU A 40 -20.76 -4.72 -32.85
N GLU A 41 -20.78 -5.09 -34.12
CA GLU A 41 -21.32 -6.38 -34.61
C GLU A 41 -20.26 -7.50 -34.51
N LEU A 42 -18.98 -7.15 -34.73
CA LEU A 42 -17.90 -8.14 -34.79
C LEU A 42 -17.45 -8.65 -33.40
N VAL A 43 -17.65 -7.86 -32.37
CA VAL A 43 -17.25 -8.26 -31.00
C VAL A 43 -18.43 -8.90 -30.29
N PRO A 44 -18.35 -10.18 -29.86
CA PRO A 44 -19.47 -10.89 -29.22
C PRO A 44 -19.91 -10.21 -27.91
N ASP A 45 -21.20 -10.28 -27.59
CA ASP A 45 -21.82 -9.66 -26.42
C ASP A 45 -21.29 -10.19 -25.08
N ASP A 46 -20.87 -11.44 -25.05
CA ASP A 46 -20.27 -12.11 -23.89
C ASP A 46 -18.77 -11.84 -23.74
N ASN A 47 -18.17 -11.04 -24.64
CA ASN A 47 -16.75 -10.71 -24.59
C ASN A 47 -16.37 -10.05 -23.26
N PHE A 48 -15.17 -10.37 -22.78
CA PHE A 48 -14.64 -9.84 -21.51
C PHE A 48 -14.64 -8.31 -21.46
N TYR A 49 -14.19 -7.63 -22.53
CA TYR A 49 -14.11 -6.17 -22.57
C TYR A 49 -15.48 -5.50 -22.62
N ARG A 50 -16.51 -6.13 -23.19
CA ARG A 50 -17.88 -5.64 -23.07
C ARG A 50 -18.40 -5.71 -21.64
N ARG A 51 -18.11 -6.80 -20.92
CA ARG A 51 -18.46 -6.92 -19.49
C ARG A 51 -17.70 -5.90 -18.65
N LEU A 52 -16.42 -5.66 -18.95
CA LEU A 52 -15.60 -4.66 -18.26
C LEU A 52 -16.17 -3.26 -18.44
N GLU A 53 -16.50 -2.85 -19.67
CA GLU A 53 -17.12 -1.57 -19.99
C GLU A 53 -18.45 -1.34 -19.25
N ARG A 54 -19.33 -2.35 -19.27
CA ARG A 54 -20.61 -2.30 -18.54
C ARG A 54 -20.45 -2.27 -17.01
N THR A 55 -19.33 -2.76 -16.49
CA THR A 55 -19.09 -2.89 -15.05
C THR A 55 -18.42 -1.65 -14.46
N VAL A 56 -17.50 -1.04 -15.19
CA VAL A 56 -16.67 0.08 -14.70
C VAL A 56 -16.81 1.24 -15.69
N ASP A 57 -17.63 2.20 -15.34
CA ASP A 57 -17.66 3.49 -16.04
C ASP A 57 -16.42 4.29 -15.64
N LEU A 58 -15.59 4.61 -16.63
CA LEU A 58 -14.37 5.40 -16.45
C LEU A 58 -14.54 6.89 -16.77
N SER A 59 -15.77 7.36 -16.98
CA SER A 59 -16.04 8.78 -17.32
C SER A 59 -15.52 9.76 -16.28
N PHE A 60 -15.50 9.35 -14.99
CA PHE A 60 -14.98 10.14 -13.86
C PHE A 60 -13.51 10.56 -14.05
N VAL A 61 -12.75 9.83 -14.85
CA VAL A 61 -11.32 10.10 -15.09
C VAL A 61 -11.10 11.47 -15.70
N ARG A 62 -12.02 11.94 -16.57
CA ARG A 62 -11.91 13.27 -17.19
C ARG A 62 -11.92 14.38 -16.15
N GLU A 63 -12.74 14.24 -15.11
CA GLU A 63 -12.76 15.19 -13.99
C GLU A 63 -11.48 15.11 -13.15
N LEU A 64 -10.93 13.92 -12.93
CA LEU A 64 -9.70 13.75 -12.17
C LEU A 64 -8.50 14.45 -12.78
N VAL A 65 -8.48 14.61 -14.11
CA VAL A 65 -7.32 15.16 -14.83
C VAL A 65 -7.58 16.54 -15.43
N ARG A 66 -8.76 17.11 -15.27
CA ARG A 66 -9.15 18.40 -15.89
C ARG A 66 -8.09 19.49 -15.69
N ASP A 67 -7.57 19.61 -14.48
CA ASP A 67 -6.58 20.62 -14.08
C ASP A 67 -5.18 20.39 -14.69
N ARG A 68 -4.98 19.26 -15.38
CA ARG A 68 -3.72 18.89 -16.04
C ARG A 68 -3.71 19.22 -17.53
N TYR A 69 -4.78 19.83 -18.04
CA TYR A 69 -4.93 20.20 -19.44
C TYR A 69 -5.06 21.72 -19.59
N ALA A 70 -4.34 22.25 -20.57
CA ALA A 70 -4.47 23.66 -20.95
C ALA A 70 -5.78 23.88 -21.72
N SER A 71 -6.24 25.11 -21.77
CA SER A 71 -7.44 25.53 -22.49
C SER A 71 -7.28 25.54 -24.02
N GLY A 72 -6.05 25.38 -24.54
CA GLY A 72 -5.74 25.39 -25.97
C GLY A 72 -4.64 24.39 -26.31
N GLY A 73 -4.37 24.22 -27.63
CA GLY A 73 -3.34 23.32 -28.16
C GLY A 73 -3.89 22.11 -28.90
N ARG A 74 -2.99 21.22 -29.37
CA ARG A 74 -3.37 19.99 -30.08
C ARG A 74 -4.14 19.05 -29.14
N PRO A 75 -5.28 18.46 -29.58
CA PRO A 75 -5.98 17.45 -28.79
C PRO A 75 -5.07 16.29 -28.40
N SER A 76 -5.06 15.98 -27.12
CA SER A 76 -4.32 14.85 -26.54
C SER A 76 -5.17 13.58 -26.62
N VAL A 77 -4.56 12.41 -26.36
CA VAL A 77 -5.29 11.14 -26.16
C VAL A 77 -6.31 11.32 -25.04
N ASP A 78 -7.55 10.84 -25.24
CA ASP A 78 -8.60 10.89 -24.24
C ASP A 78 -8.11 10.21 -22.94
N PRO A 79 -8.23 10.86 -21.77
CA PRO A 79 -7.91 10.28 -20.48
C PRO A 79 -8.56 8.91 -20.22
N VAL A 80 -9.79 8.72 -20.68
CA VAL A 80 -10.51 7.44 -20.55
C VAL A 80 -9.80 6.34 -21.35
N VAL A 81 -9.38 6.66 -22.58
CA VAL A 81 -8.60 5.73 -23.42
C VAL A 81 -7.28 5.37 -22.75
N PHE A 82 -6.59 6.35 -22.17
CA PHE A 82 -5.35 6.09 -21.45
C PHE A 82 -5.54 5.09 -20.29
N PHE A 83 -6.56 5.27 -19.45
CA PHE A 83 -6.82 4.35 -18.35
C PHE A 83 -7.36 3.00 -18.84
N LYS A 84 -8.15 2.94 -19.91
CA LYS A 84 -8.52 1.70 -20.58
C LYS A 84 -7.29 0.92 -21.04
N LEU A 85 -6.32 1.58 -21.65
CA LEU A 85 -5.03 0.97 -22.03
C LEU A 85 -4.24 0.45 -20.82
N GLN A 86 -4.23 1.16 -19.68
CA GLN A 86 -3.59 0.66 -18.46
C GLN A 86 -4.32 -0.59 -17.92
N LEU A 87 -5.65 -0.68 -18.04
CA LEU A 87 -6.41 -1.87 -17.65
C LEU A 87 -6.15 -3.03 -18.62
N VAL A 88 -6.06 -2.78 -19.93
CA VAL A 88 -5.67 -3.81 -20.91
C VAL A 88 -4.28 -4.36 -20.56
N LEU A 89 -3.31 -3.51 -20.27
CA LEU A 89 -1.96 -3.92 -19.85
C LEU A 89 -1.99 -4.84 -18.63
N PHE A 90 -2.88 -4.56 -17.66
CA PHE A 90 -3.09 -5.39 -16.48
C PHE A 90 -3.78 -6.73 -16.82
N PHE A 91 -4.88 -6.72 -17.57
CA PHE A 91 -5.68 -7.92 -17.82
C PHE A 91 -5.03 -8.89 -18.81
N GLU A 92 -4.20 -8.38 -19.72
CA GLU A 92 -3.45 -9.18 -20.70
C GLU A 92 -2.02 -9.53 -20.22
N ASP A 93 -1.68 -9.19 -18.98
CA ASP A 93 -0.34 -9.42 -18.37
C ASP A 93 0.83 -8.88 -19.23
N LEU A 94 0.66 -7.70 -19.82
CA LEU A 94 1.66 -7.11 -20.69
C LEU A 94 2.69 -6.31 -19.88
N ARG A 95 3.95 -6.43 -20.27
CA ARG A 95 5.09 -5.76 -19.63
C ARG A 95 5.63 -4.57 -20.43
N SER A 96 5.12 -4.35 -21.63
CA SER A 96 5.60 -3.33 -22.56
C SER A 96 4.44 -2.55 -23.16
N GLU A 97 4.56 -1.22 -23.16
CA GLU A 97 3.58 -0.35 -23.81
C GLU A 97 3.61 -0.48 -25.34
N ARG A 98 4.75 -0.88 -25.92
CA ARG A 98 4.84 -1.21 -27.34
C ARG A 98 4.02 -2.45 -27.65
N GLN A 99 4.21 -3.55 -26.91
CA GLN A 99 3.40 -4.76 -27.06
C GLN A 99 1.91 -4.51 -26.84
N LEU A 100 1.57 -3.61 -25.90
CA LEU A 100 0.19 -3.18 -25.68
C LEU A 100 -0.41 -2.58 -26.94
N MET A 101 0.30 -1.67 -27.62
CA MET A 101 -0.21 -1.02 -28.83
C MET A 101 -0.27 -2.00 -30.01
N GLU A 102 0.70 -2.91 -30.13
CA GLU A 102 0.66 -4.00 -31.12
C GLU A 102 -0.58 -4.89 -30.91
N LEU A 103 -0.79 -5.34 -29.66
CA LEU A 103 -1.97 -6.15 -29.33
C LEU A 103 -3.28 -5.39 -29.54
N ALA A 104 -3.34 -4.10 -29.21
CA ALA A 104 -4.52 -3.26 -29.42
C ALA A 104 -4.81 -3.05 -30.92
N ALA A 105 -3.78 -3.04 -31.77
CA ALA A 105 -3.95 -2.97 -33.22
C ALA A 105 -4.57 -4.25 -33.79
N ASP A 106 -4.13 -5.42 -33.31
CA ASP A 106 -4.56 -6.73 -33.83
C ASP A 106 -5.90 -7.21 -33.29
N ARG A 107 -6.22 -6.90 -32.02
CA ARG A 107 -7.38 -7.49 -31.35
C ARG A 107 -8.61 -6.60 -31.43
N LEU A 108 -9.61 -7.00 -32.21
CA LEU A 108 -10.85 -6.26 -32.43
C LEU A 108 -11.58 -5.90 -31.12
N SER A 109 -11.64 -6.81 -30.16
CA SER A 109 -12.30 -6.56 -28.88
C SER A 109 -11.61 -5.48 -28.03
N ILE A 110 -10.29 -5.32 -28.15
CA ILE A 110 -9.55 -4.24 -27.49
C ILE A 110 -9.77 -2.93 -28.23
N ARG A 111 -9.72 -2.91 -29.56
CA ARG A 111 -10.07 -1.71 -30.34
C ARG A 111 -11.47 -1.21 -30.02
N TRP A 112 -12.46 -2.12 -29.98
CA TRP A 112 -13.82 -1.80 -29.55
C TRP A 112 -13.87 -1.19 -28.16
N TYR A 113 -13.15 -1.78 -27.19
CA TYR A 113 -13.11 -1.30 -25.81
C TYR A 113 -12.48 0.10 -25.70
N LEU A 114 -11.49 0.39 -26.52
CA LEU A 114 -10.84 1.70 -26.58
C LEU A 114 -11.70 2.75 -27.33
N GLY A 115 -12.66 2.32 -28.15
CA GLY A 115 -13.48 3.18 -28.98
C GLY A 115 -12.83 3.61 -30.28
N TYR A 116 -11.83 2.85 -30.79
CA TYR A 116 -11.16 3.08 -32.07
C TYR A 116 -11.70 2.17 -33.16
N ASP A 117 -12.06 2.76 -34.30
CA ASP A 117 -12.52 1.99 -35.44
C ASP A 117 -11.38 1.20 -36.11
N LEU A 118 -11.73 0.28 -37.05
CA LEU A 118 -10.79 -0.63 -37.73
C LEU A 118 -9.63 0.10 -38.40
N LEU A 119 -9.92 1.21 -39.07
CA LEU A 119 -8.94 1.98 -39.83
C LEU A 119 -8.39 3.19 -39.07
N GLU A 120 -8.92 3.49 -37.89
CA GLU A 120 -8.49 4.62 -37.10
C GLU A 120 -7.11 4.35 -36.49
N PRO A 121 -6.13 5.28 -36.61
CA PRO A 121 -4.80 5.09 -36.05
C PRO A 121 -4.83 5.14 -34.52
N LEU A 122 -4.20 4.15 -33.88
CA LEU A 122 -4.02 4.13 -32.42
C LEU A 122 -2.93 5.12 -32.01
N PRO A 123 -2.95 5.58 -30.74
CA PRO A 123 -1.92 6.44 -30.19
C PRO A 123 -0.54 5.76 -30.20
N ASP A 124 0.53 6.55 -30.28
CA ASP A 124 1.87 6.03 -30.12
C ASP A 124 2.14 5.62 -28.66
N HIS A 125 2.90 4.53 -28.46
CA HIS A 125 3.25 4.00 -27.15
C HIS A 125 4.01 5.01 -26.26
N SER A 126 4.80 5.91 -26.84
CA SER A 126 5.54 6.94 -26.10
C SER A 126 4.61 7.94 -25.43
N SER A 127 3.46 8.25 -26.07
CA SER A 127 2.43 9.13 -25.51
C SER A 127 1.97 8.67 -24.13
N LEU A 128 1.90 7.36 -23.88
CA LEU A 128 1.49 6.82 -22.58
C LEU A 128 2.47 7.19 -21.46
N THR A 129 3.75 7.26 -21.77
CA THR A 129 4.78 7.68 -20.80
C THR A 129 4.63 9.16 -20.46
N TYR A 130 4.45 10.04 -21.44
CA TYR A 130 4.25 11.48 -21.22
C TYR A 130 2.95 11.76 -20.46
N ILE A 131 1.85 11.09 -20.80
CA ILE A 131 0.58 11.23 -20.10
C ILE A 131 0.72 10.80 -18.63
N ARG A 132 1.38 9.68 -18.37
CA ARG A 132 1.63 9.21 -16.99
C ARG A 132 2.44 10.20 -16.19
N GLN A 133 3.46 10.82 -16.79
CA GLN A 133 4.28 11.83 -16.14
C GLN A 133 3.46 13.09 -15.83
N ARG A 134 2.66 13.58 -16.79
CA ARG A 134 1.76 14.73 -16.61
C ARG A 134 0.76 14.51 -15.49
N TYR A 135 0.16 13.33 -15.38
CA TYR A 135 -0.84 13.04 -14.35
C TYR A 135 -0.22 12.93 -12.95
N GLY A 136 0.98 12.40 -12.84
CA GLY A 136 1.67 12.22 -11.57
C GLY A 136 0.96 11.19 -10.66
N LEU A 137 1.54 10.93 -9.49
CA LEU A 137 1.06 9.90 -8.56
C LEU A 137 -0.34 10.17 -8.02
N GLU A 138 -0.71 11.44 -7.82
CA GLU A 138 -1.98 11.80 -7.18
C GLU A 138 -3.20 11.36 -8.00
N VAL A 139 -3.17 11.53 -9.33
CA VAL A 139 -4.25 11.09 -10.21
C VAL A 139 -4.46 9.58 -10.13
N PHE A 140 -3.37 8.80 -10.12
CA PHE A 140 -3.48 7.34 -9.99
C PHE A 140 -3.97 6.89 -8.61
N ARG A 141 -3.65 7.64 -7.56
CA ARG A 141 -4.18 7.39 -6.23
C ARG A 141 -5.69 7.63 -6.19
N ARG A 142 -6.17 8.75 -6.73
CA ARG A 142 -7.61 9.04 -6.85
C ARG A 142 -8.31 8.01 -7.73
N PHE A 143 -7.69 7.60 -8.83
CA PHE A 143 -8.23 6.50 -9.65
C PHE A 143 -8.42 5.22 -8.83
N PHE A 144 -7.40 4.80 -8.07
CA PHE A 144 -7.52 3.65 -7.18
C PHE A 144 -8.62 3.85 -6.13
N GLU A 145 -8.74 5.03 -5.56
CA GLU A 145 -9.77 5.35 -4.58
C GLU A 145 -11.18 5.28 -5.18
N GLU A 146 -11.39 5.74 -6.40
CA GLU A 146 -12.69 5.58 -7.10
C GLU A 146 -13.03 4.10 -7.33
N ILE A 147 -12.06 3.27 -7.71
CA ILE A 147 -12.30 1.82 -7.84
C ILE A 147 -12.65 1.18 -6.49
N VAL A 148 -12.03 1.61 -5.38
CA VAL A 148 -12.43 1.15 -4.03
C VAL A 148 -13.83 1.62 -3.70
N GLN A 149 -14.18 2.86 -4.03
CA GLN A 149 -15.52 3.41 -3.82
C GLN A 149 -16.58 2.59 -4.55
N LEU A 150 -16.35 2.23 -5.82
CA LEU A 150 -17.23 1.32 -6.57
C LEU A 150 -17.39 -0.05 -5.88
N CYS A 151 -16.34 -0.57 -5.25
CA CYS A 151 -16.42 -1.80 -4.46
C CYS A 151 -17.25 -1.62 -3.18
N ILE A 152 -17.17 -0.46 -2.53
CA ILE A 152 -17.98 -0.11 -1.35
C ILE A 152 -19.46 -0.03 -1.74
N GLU A 153 -19.78 0.67 -2.80
CA GLU A 153 -21.14 0.81 -3.35
C GLU A 153 -21.75 -0.53 -3.78
N ALA A 154 -20.91 -1.42 -4.30
CA ALA A 154 -21.32 -2.80 -4.60
C ALA A 154 -21.47 -3.69 -3.36
N GLY A 155 -21.29 -3.16 -2.13
CA GLY A 155 -21.40 -3.90 -0.88
C GLY A 155 -20.32 -4.96 -0.66
N LEU A 156 -19.14 -4.79 -1.28
CA LEU A 156 -18.04 -5.75 -1.20
C LEU A 156 -17.12 -5.53 -0.01
N VAL A 157 -17.15 -4.36 0.60
CA VAL A 157 -16.33 -3.99 1.76
C VAL A 157 -17.11 -4.22 3.04
N TRP A 158 -16.52 -4.98 3.95
CA TRP A 158 -17.10 -5.26 5.27
C TRP A 158 -16.69 -4.22 6.33
N GLY A 159 -15.44 -3.78 6.31
CA GLY A 159 -14.91 -2.71 7.16
C GLY A 159 -14.77 -3.02 8.65
N LYS A 160 -14.99 -4.27 9.11
CA LYS A 160 -14.93 -4.67 10.52
C LYS A 160 -13.59 -5.28 10.91
N GLU A 161 -12.84 -5.76 9.96
CA GLU A 161 -11.57 -6.44 10.11
C GLU A 161 -10.62 -5.99 9.02
N LEU A 162 -9.40 -5.64 9.37
CA LEU A 162 -8.36 -5.22 8.42
C LEU A 162 -7.15 -6.13 8.54
N PHE A 163 -6.58 -6.47 7.40
CA PHE A 163 -5.33 -7.22 7.31
C PHE A 163 -4.23 -6.36 6.73
N PHE A 164 -3.05 -6.43 7.35
CA PHE A 164 -1.83 -5.75 6.92
C PHE A 164 -0.78 -6.78 6.56
N ASP A 165 -0.19 -6.61 5.41
CA ASP A 165 0.95 -7.39 4.99
C ASP A 165 1.74 -6.66 3.92
N SER A 166 2.95 -7.15 3.63
CA SER A 166 3.80 -6.58 2.62
C SER A 166 4.60 -7.65 1.88
N THR A 167 5.01 -7.31 0.68
CA THR A 167 5.83 -8.20 -0.13
C THR A 167 6.97 -7.45 -0.78
N LYS A 168 8.11 -8.11 -0.90
CA LYS A 168 9.26 -7.60 -1.64
C LYS A 168 9.06 -7.76 -3.14
N VAL A 169 9.38 -6.71 -3.89
CA VAL A 169 9.27 -6.63 -5.34
C VAL A 169 10.61 -6.16 -5.90
N GLU A 170 11.14 -6.83 -6.91
CA GLU A 170 12.40 -6.45 -7.54
C GLU A 170 12.26 -5.12 -8.29
N ALA A 171 13.29 -4.28 -8.24
CA ALA A 171 13.39 -3.08 -9.05
C ALA A 171 13.82 -3.41 -10.48
N ASN A 172 13.52 -2.55 -11.41
CA ASN A 172 14.04 -2.62 -12.77
C ASN A 172 15.47 -2.04 -12.86
N ALA A 173 16.36 -2.57 -12.02
CA ALA A 173 17.76 -2.16 -11.92
C ALA A 173 18.63 -3.34 -11.48
N SER A 174 19.88 -3.41 -12.02
CA SER A 174 20.89 -4.37 -11.57
C SER A 174 21.65 -3.86 -10.35
N VAL A 175 22.17 -4.76 -9.53
CA VAL A 175 23.10 -4.45 -8.44
C VAL A 175 24.39 -3.79 -8.98
N ASP A 176 24.81 -4.14 -10.20
CA ASP A 176 25.99 -3.56 -10.86
C ASP A 176 25.82 -2.06 -11.18
N SER A 177 24.59 -1.55 -11.16
CA SER A 177 24.30 -0.12 -11.32
C SER A 177 24.57 0.70 -10.06
N LEU A 178 25.00 0.07 -8.95
CA LEU A 178 25.27 0.76 -7.69
C LEU A 178 26.55 1.60 -7.78
N LEU A 179 26.40 2.90 -7.60
CA LEU A 179 27.47 3.87 -7.53
C LEU A 179 27.48 4.57 -6.16
N PRO A 180 28.58 5.28 -5.82
CA PRO A 180 28.56 6.18 -4.68
C PRO A 180 27.38 7.15 -4.75
N ARG A 181 26.64 7.26 -3.64
CA ARG A 181 25.38 8.01 -3.61
C ARG A 181 25.53 9.46 -4.06
N PHE A 182 26.56 10.15 -3.61
CA PHE A 182 26.81 11.55 -4.00
C PHE A 182 27.01 11.74 -5.52
N ALA A 183 27.61 10.77 -6.21
CA ALA A 183 27.79 10.84 -7.65
C ALA A 183 26.47 10.74 -8.40
N VAL A 184 25.54 9.91 -7.91
CA VAL A 184 24.19 9.78 -8.47
C VAL A 184 23.37 11.04 -8.19
N GLU A 185 23.45 11.58 -6.97
CA GLU A 185 22.76 12.82 -6.59
C GLU A 185 23.23 14.02 -7.43
N ALA A 186 24.54 14.17 -7.62
CA ALA A 186 25.11 15.23 -8.46
C ALA A 186 24.67 15.12 -9.92
N HIS A 187 24.58 13.89 -10.45
CA HIS A 187 24.09 13.67 -11.81
C HIS A 187 22.60 14.01 -11.94
N LEU A 188 21.79 13.66 -10.95
CA LEU A 188 20.36 13.98 -10.95
C LEU A 188 20.11 15.49 -10.89
N VAL A 189 20.87 16.22 -10.07
CA VAL A 189 20.77 17.69 -10.00
C VAL A 189 21.02 18.31 -11.38
N ARG A 190 22.09 17.90 -12.06
CA ARG A 190 22.40 18.40 -13.42
C ARG A 190 21.30 18.09 -14.44
N LEU A 191 20.70 16.89 -14.39
CA LEU A 191 19.59 16.55 -15.28
C LEU A 191 18.36 17.43 -15.07
N PHE A 192 18.10 17.85 -13.84
CA PHE A 192 16.97 18.75 -13.54
C PHE A 192 17.29 20.20 -13.89
N GLU A 193 18.54 20.65 -13.71
CA GLU A 193 18.97 21.97 -14.18
C GLU A 193 18.86 22.08 -15.69
N ASP A 194 19.22 21.02 -16.45
CA ASP A 194 19.07 20.98 -17.91
C ASP A 194 17.58 20.96 -18.34
N GLU A 195 16.69 20.27 -17.60
CA GLU A 195 15.24 20.26 -17.86
C GLU A 195 14.61 21.64 -17.59
N GLU A 196 14.99 22.34 -16.53
CA GLU A 196 14.48 23.68 -16.21
C GLU A 196 14.93 24.74 -17.25
N ILE A 197 16.15 24.63 -17.81
CA ILE A 197 16.65 25.49 -18.85
C ILE A 197 15.90 25.25 -20.18
N HIS A 198 15.60 24.00 -20.51
CA HIS A 198 14.83 23.68 -21.72
C HIS A 198 13.38 24.13 -21.66
N ASP A 199 12.72 24.04 -20.49
CA ASP A 199 11.36 24.56 -20.32
C ASP A 199 11.27 26.09 -20.44
N ALA A 200 12.38 26.81 -20.21
CA ALA A 200 12.44 28.27 -20.34
C ALA A 200 12.69 28.75 -21.78
N GLU A 201 13.21 27.90 -22.67
CA GLU A 201 13.55 28.25 -24.07
C GLU A 201 12.54 27.72 -25.11
N GLU A 202 11.57 26.85 -24.77
CA GLU A 202 10.64 26.28 -25.75
C GLU A 202 9.43 27.19 -26.08
N GLY A 203 9.71 28.18 -26.93
CA GLY A 203 8.73 28.80 -27.80
C GLY A 203 8.70 28.26 -29.24
N ALA A 204 9.35 27.15 -29.59
CA ALA A 204 9.34 26.59 -30.94
C ALA A 204 9.45 25.06 -30.98
N PRO A 205 8.65 24.34 -31.81
CA PRO A 205 8.69 22.89 -31.90
C PRO A 205 9.93 22.44 -32.69
N GLN A 206 10.93 21.92 -32.00
CA GLN A 206 12.03 21.19 -32.63
C GLN A 206 11.85 19.68 -32.39
N SER A 207 12.05 18.92 -33.47
CA SER A 207 12.03 17.45 -33.45
C SER A 207 13.05 16.91 -32.45
N PRO A 208 12.75 15.81 -31.72
CA PRO A 208 13.66 15.28 -30.71
C PRO A 208 14.97 14.83 -31.39
N PRO A 209 16.14 15.24 -30.87
CA PRO A 209 17.39 14.66 -31.32
C PRO A 209 17.42 13.18 -30.94
N SER A 210 17.81 12.35 -31.89
CA SER A 210 18.11 10.92 -31.65
C SER A 210 19.07 10.83 -30.48
N ALA A 211 18.60 10.31 -29.34
CA ALA A 211 19.41 10.13 -28.15
C ALA A 211 20.50 9.09 -28.40
N GLY A 212 21.63 9.55 -28.91
CA GLY A 212 22.88 8.87 -28.72
C GLY A 212 23.11 8.76 -27.21
N LEU A 213 23.52 7.59 -26.75
CA LEU A 213 24.02 7.40 -25.39
C LEU A 213 25.17 8.40 -25.16
N HIS A 214 24.86 9.60 -24.68
CA HIS A 214 25.89 10.48 -24.18
C HIS A 214 26.51 9.79 -22.96
N ALA A 215 27.79 9.40 -23.13
CA ALA A 215 28.62 8.96 -22.03
C ALA A 215 28.48 10.01 -20.93
N LEU A 216 28.10 9.58 -19.73
CA LEU A 216 28.10 10.42 -18.54
C LEU A 216 29.43 11.18 -18.49
N PRO A 217 29.46 12.49 -18.20
CA PRO A 217 30.71 13.16 -17.93
C PRO A 217 31.40 12.33 -16.86
N THR A 218 32.51 11.74 -17.20
CA THR A 218 33.36 11.00 -16.29
C THR A 218 33.85 11.99 -15.27
N ALA A 219 33.10 12.12 -14.14
CA ALA A 219 33.69 12.67 -12.95
C ALA A 219 34.97 11.85 -12.71
N ASP A 220 36.08 12.52 -12.51
CA ASP A 220 37.37 11.88 -12.34
C ASP A 220 37.19 10.76 -11.28
N ASP A 221 37.44 9.54 -11.67
CA ASP A 221 37.28 8.36 -10.82
C ASP A 221 38.08 8.52 -9.50
N HIS A 222 39.18 9.27 -9.55
CA HIS A 222 39.97 9.63 -8.36
C HIS A 222 39.23 10.58 -7.43
N GLU A 223 38.57 11.61 -7.95
CA GLU A 223 37.77 12.55 -7.16
C GLU A 223 36.57 11.85 -6.51
N LEU A 224 35.90 10.98 -7.26
CA LEU A 224 34.78 10.16 -6.74
C LEU A 224 35.24 9.20 -5.63
N ARG A 225 36.39 8.56 -5.79
CA ARG A 225 36.96 7.68 -4.75
C ARG A 225 37.37 8.46 -3.51
N THR A 226 37.99 9.64 -3.66
CA THR A 226 38.42 10.50 -2.56
C THR A 226 37.23 11.04 -1.77
N LYS A 227 36.19 11.55 -2.44
CA LYS A 227 34.96 12.02 -1.81
C LYS A 227 34.19 10.88 -1.13
N ASN A 228 34.21 9.68 -1.72
CA ASN A 228 33.57 8.51 -1.14
C ASN A 228 34.32 8.01 0.10
N ALA A 229 35.65 8.04 0.10
CA ALA A 229 36.47 7.71 1.27
C ALA A 229 36.23 8.72 2.41
N ALA A 230 36.22 10.01 2.11
CA ALA A 230 35.94 11.06 3.08
C ALA A 230 34.52 10.92 3.70
N LYS A 231 33.51 10.63 2.89
CA LYS A 231 32.13 10.35 3.36
C LYS A 231 32.06 9.08 4.21
N SER A 232 32.79 8.04 3.82
CA SER A 232 32.89 6.79 4.59
C SER A 232 33.56 7.01 5.95
N ASP A 233 34.57 7.85 6.00
CA ASP A 233 35.25 8.24 7.25
C ASP A 233 34.39 9.12 8.15
N TRP A 234 33.62 10.05 7.57
CA TRP A 234 32.66 10.86 8.31
C TRP A 234 31.56 9.99 8.93
N ILE A 235 30.93 9.11 8.17
CA ILE A 235 29.93 8.17 8.66
C ILE A 235 30.53 7.25 9.75
N SER A 236 31.77 6.83 9.59
CA SER A 236 32.47 6.01 10.58
C SER A 236 32.81 6.76 11.85
N ARG A 237 33.09 8.08 11.78
CA ARG A 237 33.33 8.96 12.94
C ARG A 237 32.04 9.27 13.70
N GLU A 238 30.99 9.67 13.03
CA GLU A 238 29.65 9.85 13.59
C GLU A 238 29.16 8.55 14.22
N GLY A 239 29.31 7.45 13.50
CA GLY A 239 29.09 6.12 14.01
C GLY A 239 29.86 5.78 15.28
N ARG A 240 31.02 6.35 15.59
CA ARG A 240 31.79 6.14 16.82
C ARG A 240 31.33 7.01 18.01
N GLN A 241 30.88 8.21 17.77
CA GLN A 241 30.36 9.10 18.82
C GLN A 241 29.05 8.58 19.42
N ASP A 242 28.26 7.92 18.63
CA ASP A 242 26.98 7.36 19.03
C ASP A 242 27.05 5.93 19.63
N ARG A 243 28.19 5.46 20.10
CA ARG A 243 28.41 4.10 20.66
C ARG A 243 27.55 3.75 21.88
N ALA A 244 26.93 4.70 22.53
CA ALA A 244 26.01 4.46 23.64
C ALA A 244 24.66 3.83 23.19
N PHE A 245 24.31 3.91 21.91
CA PHE A 245 23.09 3.33 21.31
C PHE A 245 23.33 2.06 20.46
N LYS A 246 24.41 1.36 20.59
CA LYS A 246 25.14 0.75 19.48
C LYS A 246 25.35 -0.71 19.44
N SER A 247 24.51 -1.49 19.88
CA SER A 247 24.69 -2.92 19.55
C SER A 247 24.08 -3.32 18.18
N GLY A 248 23.55 -2.40 17.39
CA GLY A 248 22.76 -2.79 16.22
C GLY A 248 22.78 -1.93 14.95
N TYR A 249 23.52 -0.84 14.89
CA TYR A 249 23.56 -0.03 13.65
C TYR A 249 24.46 -0.68 12.60
N ARG A 250 23.88 -1.52 11.78
CA ARG A 250 24.50 -1.96 10.52
C ARG A 250 24.40 -0.79 9.53
N LYS A 251 25.53 -0.30 9.05
CA LYS A 251 25.62 0.65 7.93
C LYS A 251 24.81 0.08 6.76
N ARG A 252 23.78 0.80 6.34
CA ARG A 252 22.95 0.37 5.20
C ARG A 252 23.67 0.69 3.91
N THR A 253 23.55 -0.17 2.90
CA THR A 253 24.15 0.08 1.59
C THR A 253 23.68 1.39 0.98
N SER A 254 22.40 1.75 1.19
CA SER A 254 21.81 3.00 0.71
C SER A 254 22.37 4.27 1.36
N ASP A 255 23.00 4.16 2.53
CA ASP A 255 23.66 5.32 3.18
C ASP A 255 24.88 5.80 2.35
N SER A 256 25.49 4.91 1.57
CA SER A 256 26.71 5.18 0.83
C SER A 256 26.64 4.92 -0.67
N ARG A 257 25.66 4.13 -1.13
CA ARG A 257 25.50 3.74 -2.54
C ARG A 257 24.07 3.89 -2.99
N ALA A 258 23.87 4.26 -4.23
CA ALA A 258 22.57 4.29 -4.89
C ALA A 258 22.71 3.71 -6.31
N SER A 259 21.63 3.15 -6.85
CA SER A 259 21.61 2.71 -8.24
C SER A 259 21.49 3.93 -9.16
N ARG A 260 22.34 4.01 -10.17
CA ARG A 260 22.23 5.01 -11.24
C ARG A 260 20.92 4.84 -12.02
N THR A 261 20.49 3.60 -12.19
CA THR A 261 19.29 3.26 -12.97
C THR A 261 17.99 3.53 -12.21
N ASP A 262 17.98 3.24 -10.89
CA ASP A 262 16.82 3.44 -10.02
C ASP A 262 17.29 3.85 -8.61
N PRO A 263 17.52 5.17 -8.39
CA PRO A 263 18.14 5.67 -7.15
C PRO A 263 17.32 5.40 -5.88
N ASP A 264 16.02 5.19 -6.00
CA ASP A 264 15.12 4.95 -4.86
C ASP A 264 15.07 3.47 -4.47
N ALA A 265 15.52 2.57 -5.35
CA ALA A 265 15.59 1.14 -5.07
C ALA A 265 16.74 0.83 -4.09
N THR A 266 16.46 -0.01 -3.10
CA THR A 266 17.45 -0.35 -2.06
C THR A 266 17.73 -1.85 -2.03
N ALA A 267 18.87 -2.22 -1.45
CA ALA A 267 19.33 -3.60 -1.38
C ALA A 267 18.36 -4.47 -0.57
N MET A 268 17.98 -5.61 -1.10
CA MET A 268 17.14 -6.61 -0.45
C MET A 268 17.67 -8.02 -0.66
N THR A 269 17.34 -8.92 0.26
CA THR A 269 17.50 -10.36 0.09
C THR A 269 16.16 -11.02 -0.07
N THR A 270 16.02 -11.91 -1.04
CA THR A 270 14.80 -12.72 -1.23
C THR A 270 15.13 -14.17 -0.90
N ARG A 271 14.25 -14.86 -0.17
CA ARG A 271 14.46 -16.27 0.22
C ARG A 271 14.47 -17.20 -1.00
N SER A 272 13.65 -16.89 -2.01
CA SER A 272 13.42 -17.76 -3.16
C SER A 272 14.51 -17.73 -4.23
N LYS A 273 15.21 -16.58 -4.38
CA LYS A 273 16.13 -16.38 -5.51
C LYS A 273 17.62 -16.28 -5.09
N GLY A 274 17.90 -16.28 -3.78
CA GLY A 274 19.26 -16.09 -3.24
C GLY A 274 19.90 -14.74 -3.63
N GLY A 275 21.02 -14.39 -3.01
CA GLY A 275 21.80 -13.19 -3.32
C GLY A 275 21.15 -11.87 -2.93
N THR A 276 21.87 -10.78 -3.18
CA THR A 276 21.39 -9.41 -3.00
C THR A 276 20.81 -8.87 -4.29
N ARG A 277 19.65 -8.25 -4.23
CA ARG A 277 18.96 -7.59 -5.34
C ARG A 277 18.57 -6.19 -4.94
N LEU A 278 18.26 -5.34 -5.91
CA LEU A 278 17.63 -4.05 -5.67
C LEU A 278 16.10 -4.19 -5.73
N GLY A 279 15.40 -3.50 -4.84
CA GLY A 279 13.95 -3.59 -4.83
C GLY A 279 13.25 -2.67 -3.87
N TYR A 280 11.96 -2.92 -3.78
CA TYR A 280 10.98 -2.19 -3.01
C TYR A 280 10.17 -3.13 -2.14
N GLN A 281 9.43 -2.57 -1.21
CA GLN A 281 8.45 -3.28 -0.41
C GLN A 281 7.06 -2.71 -0.69
N THR A 282 6.14 -3.55 -1.15
CA THR A 282 4.76 -3.18 -1.42
C THR A 282 3.89 -3.62 -0.26
N HIS A 283 3.16 -2.66 0.33
CA HIS A 283 2.29 -2.84 1.47
C HIS A 283 0.83 -2.80 1.03
N TYR A 284 0.01 -3.72 1.52
CA TYR A 284 -1.42 -3.75 1.31
C TYR A 284 -2.18 -3.64 2.63
N VAL A 285 -3.30 -2.91 2.57
CA VAL A 285 -4.37 -2.96 3.57
C VAL A 285 -5.56 -3.63 2.91
N VAL A 286 -6.03 -4.73 3.47
CA VAL A 286 -7.07 -5.56 2.87
C VAL A 286 -8.26 -5.71 3.81
N ASP A 287 -9.46 -5.57 3.26
CA ASP A 287 -10.71 -5.80 3.98
C ASP A 287 -10.89 -7.28 4.35
N GLY A 288 -11.39 -7.52 5.56
CA GLY A 288 -11.68 -8.87 6.08
C GLY A 288 -12.92 -9.55 5.49
N GLY A 289 -13.68 -8.85 4.65
CA GLY A 289 -14.85 -9.37 3.96
C GLY A 289 -14.51 -10.42 2.88
N LYS A 290 -15.50 -11.18 2.46
CA LYS A 290 -15.34 -12.29 1.50
C LYS A 290 -14.72 -11.88 0.16
N ALA A 291 -14.92 -10.63 -0.26
CA ALA A 291 -14.37 -10.11 -1.51
C ALA A 291 -12.88 -9.79 -1.41
N ARG A 292 -12.32 -9.60 -0.22
CA ARG A 292 -10.91 -9.27 -0.01
C ARG A 292 -10.48 -8.03 -0.81
N VAL A 293 -11.25 -6.94 -0.69
CA VAL A 293 -10.96 -5.68 -1.38
C VAL A 293 -9.70 -5.07 -0.80
N ILE A 294 -8.78 -4.64 -1.67
CA ILE A 294 -7.58 -3.91 -1.27
C ILE A 294 -8.01 -2.45 -1.04
N LEU A 295 -7.88 -1.98 0.21
CA LEU A 295 -8.31 -0.65 0.65
C LEU A 295 -7.18 0.38 0.63
N GLY A 296 -5.94 -0.07 0.60
CA GLY A 296 -4.78 0.80 0.59
C GLY A 296 -3.55 0.09 0.03
N VAL A 297 -2.73 0.85 -0.69
CA VAL A 297 -1.47 0.40 -1.29
C VAL A 297 -0.40 1.46 -1.07
N LEU A 298 0.79 1.01 -0.74
CA LEU A 298 1.97 1.86 -0.65
C LEU A 298 3.22 1.06 -1.02
N VAL A 299 4.09 1.65 -1.80
CA VAL A 299 5.42 1.11 -2.08
C VAL A 299 6.46 1.98 -1.37
N THR A 300 7.37 1.32 -0.65
CA THR A 300 8.52 1.94 0.01
C THR A 300 9.83 1.32 -0.47
N PRO A 301 10.98 1.99 -0.33
CA PRO A 301 12.27 1.34 -0.50
C PRO A 301 12.36 0.08 0.36
N SER A 302 13.01 -0.98 -0.14
CA SER A 302 13.02 -2.30 0.49
C SER A 302 13.62 -2.33 1.92
N GLU A 303 14.45 -1.36 2.28
CA GLU A 303 15.04 -1.27 3.63
C GLU A 303 14.14 -0.54 4.65
N VAL A 304 13.04 0.07 4.22
CA VAL A 304 12.00 0.57 5.13
C VAL A 304 11.31 -0.63 5.74
N THR A 305 11.37 -0.72 7.07
CA THR A 305 10.75 -1.83 7.79
C THR A 305 9.23 -1.78 7.71
N GLU A 306 8.59 -2.93 7.63
CA GLU A 306 7.14 -3.10 7.38
C GLU A 306 6.24 -2.37 8.38
N ASN A 307 6.70 -2.25 9.63
CA ASN A 307 5.97 -1.56 10.69
C ASN A 307 5.87 -0.03 10.52
N ARG A 308 6.80 0.57 9.77
CA ARG A 308 6.88 2.03 9.65
C ARG A 308 5.66 2.66 8.99
N PRO A 309 5.19 2.20 7.82
CA PRO A 309 4.04 2.80 7.15
C PRO A 309 2.69 2.30 7.70
N MET A 310 2.67 1.41 8.69
CA MET A 310 1.44 0.75 9.15
C MET A 310 0.39 1.74 9.66
N LEU A 311 0.76 2.64 10.55
CA LEU A 311 -0.19 3.58 11.15
C LEU A 311 -0.74 4.56 10.11
N ASP A 312 0.10 5.07 9.22
CA ASP A 312 -0.32 5.97 8.15
C ASP A 312 -1.32 5.29 7.21
N LEU A 313 -1.04 4.05 6.82
CA LEU A 313 -1.94 3.24 6.01
C LEU A 313 -3.25 2.93 6.73
N LEU A 314 -3.18 2.62 8.04
CA LEU A 314 -4.36 2.35 8.86
C LEU A 314 -5.26 3.59 8.93
N TRP A 315 -4.72 4.71 9.34
CA TRP A 315 -5.50 5.93 9.52
C TRP A 315 -6.03 6.45 8.20
N ARG A 316 -5.24 6.36 7.13
CA ARG A 316 -5.73 6.67 5.80
C ARG A 316 -6.93 5.81 5.41
N ALA A 317 -6.87 4.48 5.58
CA ALA A 317 -7.97 3.59 5.26
C ALA A 317 -9.21 3.88 6.14
N VAL A 318 -9.00 4.07 7.45
CA VAL A 318 -10.08 4.36 8.40
C VAL A 318 -10.78 5.68 8.07
N PHE A 319 -10.03 6.76 7.85
CA PHE A 319 -10.61 8.10 7.61
C PHE A 319 -11.16 8.24 6.19
N ARG A 320 -10.45 7.74 5.19
CA ARG A 320 -10.88 7.87 3.78
C ARG A 320 -12.15 7.09 3.50
N TRP A 321 -12.30 5.91 4.11
CA TRP A 321 -13.44 5.01 3.89
C TRP A 321 -14.44 5.01 5.03
N HIS A 322 -14.29 5.87 6.02
CA HIS A 322 -15.15 5.95 7.23
C HIS A 322 -15.33 4.59 7.91
N LEU A 323 -14.27 3.78 7.96
CA LEU A 323 -14.33 2.44 8.51
C LEU A 323 -14.30 2.45 10.05
N ARG A 324 -14.87 1.41 10.65
CA ARG A 324 -14.83 1.17 12.09
C ARG A 324 -14.36 -0.27 12.35
N PRO A 325 -13.09 -0.57 12.16
CA PRO A 325 -12.59 -1.90 12.37
C PRO A 325 -12.63 -2.26 13.86
N HIS A 326 -13.09 -3.48 14.18
CA HIS A 326 -13.05 -4.02 15.53
C HIS A 326 -11.66 -4.54 15.87
N HIS A 327 -10.96 -5.05 14.88
CA HIS A 327 -9.59 -5.52 15.02
C HIS A 327 -8.85 -5.45 13.69
N LEU A 328 -7.55 -5.45 13.82
CA LEU A 328 -6.63 -5.60 12.69
C LEU A 328 -5.65 -6.74 12.94
N THR A 329 -5.12 -7.30 11.87
CA THR A 329 -4.19 -8.43 11.93
C THR A 329 -2.98 -8.16 11.05
N GLY A 330 -1.80 -8.39 11.57
CA GLY A 330 -0.53 -8.30 10.89
C GLY A 330 0.45 -9.38 11.36
N ASP A 331 1.61 -9.50 10.72
CA ASP A 331 2.66 -10.40 11.19
C ASP A 331 3.41 -9.82 12.42
N ALA A 332 4.37 -10.57 12.95
CA ALA A 332 5.13 -10.17 14.14
C ALA A 332 5.92 -8.86 13.97
N ARG A 333 6.25 -8.46 12.75
CA ARG A 333 7.00 -7.22 12.50
C ARG A 333 6.15 -5.98 12.76
N TYR A 334 4.84 -6.09 12.63
CA TYR A 334 3.91 -5.00 12.97
C TYR A 334 3.70 -4.83 14.48
N GLY A 335 4.09 -5.80 15.31
CA GLY A 335 3.93 -5.81 16.77
C GLY A 335 4.90 -4.90 17.52
N THR A 336 5.21 -3.72 17.01
CA THR A 336 6.02 -2.72 17.73
C THR A 336 5.18 -2.02 18.78
N ARG A 337 5.83 -1.48 19.83
CA ARG A 337 5.13 -0.75 20.90
C ARG A 337 4.33 0.41 20.38
N GLU A 338 4.92 1.20 19.51
CA GLU A 338 4.29 2.36 18.90
C GLU A 338 2.99 1.99 18.18
N ASN A 339 3.05 0.96 17.31
CA ASN A 339 1.88 0.49 16.57
C ASN A 339 0.81 -0.06 17.49
N VAL A 340 1.19 -0.97 18.40
CA VAL A 340 0.27 -1.60 19.35
C VAL A 340 -0.43 -0.55 20.23
N ALA A 341 0.35 0.37 20.82
CA ALA A 341 -0.22 1.40 21.66
C ALA A 341 -1.18 2.33 20.91
N ALA A 342 -0.83 2.76 19.69
CA ALA A 342 -1.69 3.62 18.89
C ALA A 342 -3.00 2.93 18.50
N ILE A 343 -2.94 1.66 18.10
CA ILE A 343 -4.10 0.87 17.66
C ILE A 343 -5.04 0.59 18.84
N GLU A 344 -4.50 0.09 19.97
CA GLU A 344 -5.28 -0.23 21.16
C GLU A 344 -5.88 1.01 21.82
N LYS A 345 -5.15 2.13 21.82
CA LYS A 345 -5.65 3.43 22.29
C LYS A 345 -6.84 3.92 21.47
N ALA A 346 -6.90 3.61 20.19
CA ALA A 346 -8.02 3.93 19.32
C ALA A 346 -9.21 2.95 19.48
N GLY A 347 -9.12 1.98 20.39
CA GLY A 347 -10.18 0.99 20.63
C GLY A 347 -10.24 -0.14 19.60
N ILE A 348 -9.21 -0.28 18.78
CA ILE A 348 -9.06 -1.35 17.79
C ILE A 348 -8.19 -2.45 18.39
N ARG A 349 -8.62 -3.72 18.36
CA ARG A 349 -7.81 -4.83 18.86
C ARG A 349 -6.68 -5.15 17.89
N ALA A 350 -5.44 -5.14 18.38
CA ALA A 350 -4.26 -5.46 17.58
C ALA A 350 -3.96 -6.97 17.65
N TYR A 351 -4.42 -7.75 16.69
CA TYR A 351 -4.08 -9.17 16.57
C TYR A 351 -2.75 -9.33 15.81
N VAL A 352 -1.67 -8.95 16.49
CA VAL A 352 -0.31 -9.05 15.98
C VAL A 352 0.54 -9.87 16.93
N ALA A 353 1.43 -10.69 16.39
CA ALA A 353 2.33 -11.46 17.22
C ALA A 353 3.39 -10.53 17.83
N ILE A 354 3.46 -10.48 19.15
CA ILE A 354 4.49 -9.72 19.85
C ILE A 354 5.77 -10.56 19.89
N PRO A 355 6.92 -10.01 19.43
CA PRO A 355 8.19 -10.70 19.53
C PRO A 355 8.55 -10.98 21.00
N ASN A 356 8.89 -12.22 21.31
CA ASN A 356 9.45 -12.57 22.61
C ASN A 356 10.97 -12.40 22.56
N PHE A 357 11.49 -11.55 23.44
CA PHE A 357 12.92 -11.29 23.55
C PHE A 357 13.56 -11.91 24.80
N ASP A 358 12.82 -12.75 25.54
CA ASP A 358 13.30 -13.39 26.79
C ASP A 358 14.53 -14.28 26.56
N PHE A 359 14.69 -14.82 25.34
CA PHE A 359 15.87 -15.59 24.93
C PHE A 359 17.19 -14.76 24.95
N ARG A 360 17.11 -13.44 24.99
CA ARG A 360 18.29 -12.55 25.03
C ARG A 360 18.87 -12.39 26.43
N THR A 361 18.14 -12.80 27.45
CA THR A 361 18.59 -12.77 28.84
C THR A 361 19.36 -14.06 29.15
N THR A 362 20.67 -14.05 28.85
CA THR A 362 21.55 -15.19 29.15
C THR A 362 21.59 -15.50 30.63
N GLY A 363 20.80 -16.47 31.11
CA GLY A 363 20.83 -16.99 32.46
C GLY A 363 20.29 -16.08 33.58
N LEU A 364 19.86 -14.85 33.28
CA LEU A 364 19.27 -13.93 34.25
C LEU A 364 17.73 -13.89 34.13
N PHE A 365 17.06 -13.61 35.23
CA PHE A 365 15.60 -13.42 35.25
C PHE A 365 15.16 -12.30 34.29
N GLY A 366 14.39 -12.65 33.27
CA GLY A 366 13.73 -11.71 32.38
C GLY A 366 12.59 -10.94 33.06
N PRO A 367 11.99 -9.93 32.39
CA PRO A 367 10.88 -9.15 32.94
C PRO A 367 9.67 -10.00 33.38
N GLY A 368 9.39 -11.12 32.71
CA GLY A 368 8.28 -12.02 33.03
C GLY A 368 8.36 -12.70 34.38
N TYR A 369 9.52 -12.72 35.02
CA TYR A 369 9.68 -13.25 36.39
C TYR A 369 9.24 -12.26 37.47
N PHE A 370 8.96 -11.02 37.12
CA PHE A 370 8.56 -9.94 38.04
C PHE A 370 7.07 -9.67 37.87
N ARG A 371 6.29 -9.85 38.94
CA ARG A 371 4.86 -9.59 38.91
C ARG A 371 4.58 -8.11 39.13
N TYR A 372 3.87 -7.47 38.20
CA TYR A 372 3.41 -6.09 38.35
C TYR A 372 2.09 -6.04 39.12
N ASP A 373 2.02 -5.18 40.09
CA ASP A 373 0.80 -4.82 40.79
C ASP A 373 0.35 -3.43 40.30
N ALA A 374 -0.83 -3.42 39.64
CA ALA A 374 -1.36 -2.19 39.04
C ALA A 374 -2.07 -1.28 40.06
N GLN A 375 -2.51 -1.83 41.21
CA GLN A 375 -3.20 -1.04 42.24
C GLN A 375 -2.21 -0.13 42.97
N ASP A 376 -1.05 -0.71 43.36
CA ASP A 376 -0.02 0.01 44.12
C ASP A 376 1.16 0.48 43.25
N ASP A 377 1.08 0.34 41.91
CA ASP A 377 2.12 0.73 40.95
C ASP A 377 3.53 0.26 41.36
N HIS A 378 3.69 -1.03 41.65
CA HIS A 378 4.98 -1.63 42.00
C HIS A 378 5.21 -3.00 41.35
N TYR A 379 6.44 -3.51 41.36
CA TYR A 379 6.79 -4.86 40.98
C TYR A 379 7.16 -5.71 42.19
N VAL A 380 6.81 -6.99 42.18
CA VAL A 380 7.28 -8.00 43.12
C VAL A 380 8.30 -8.89 42.41
N CYS A 381 9.50 -9.00 42.93
CA CYS A 381 10.57 -9.83 42.38
C CYS A 381 10.40 -11.32 42.74
N PRO A 382 11.14 -12.27 42.12
CA PRO A 382 11.09 -13.71 42.47
C PRO A 382 11.47 -14.03 43.94
N ALA A 383 12.17 -13.12 44.62
CA ALA A 383 12.46 -13.26 46.06
C ALA A 383 11.43 -12.56 46.96
N GLY A 384 10.26 -12.16 46.43
CA GLY A 384 9.20 -11.53 47.22
C GLY A 384 9.43 -10.06 47.59
N GLN A 385 10.50 -9.41 47.10
CA GLN A 385 10.78 -8.02 47.42
C GLN A 385 10.05 -7.05 46.50
N ILE A 386 9.58 -5.92 47.05
CA ILE A 386 8.80 -4.90 46.32
C ILE A 386 9.77 -3.91 45.70
N LEU A 387 9.72 -3.78 44.37
CA LEU A 387 10.40 -2.71 43.61
C LEU A 387 9.43 -1.55 43.44
N ARG A 388 9.66 -0.47 44.14
CA ARG A 388 8.82 0.73 44.11
C ARG A 388 9.20 1.64 42.95
N LEU A 389 8.23 2.43 42.49
CA LEU A 389 8.46 3.50 41.52
C LEU A 389 9.45 4.52 42.10
N GLN A 390 10.53 4.78 41.37
CA GLN A 390 11.54 5.78 41.77
C GLN A 390 11.37 7.10 41.03
N ASN A 391 11.25 7.03 39.71
CA ASN A 391 11.05 8.20 38.87
C ASN A 391 10.33 7.86 37.57
N LYS A 392 9.76 8.89 36.95
CA LYS A 392 9.18 8.86 35.62
C LYS A 392 10.15 9.53 34.65
N ASP A 393 10.67 8.77 33.70
CA ASP A 393 11.57 9.25 32.66
C ASP A 393 10.72 9.67 31.45
N HIS A 394 10.30 10.93 31.42
CA HIS A 394 9.45 11.47 30.33
C HIS A 394 10.18 11.52 28.98
N ARG A 395 11.51 11.68 28.99
CA ARG A 395 12.29 11.67 27.74
C ARG A 395 12.24 10.32 27.04
N ASN A 396 12.30 9.22 27.82
CA ASN A 396 12.26 7.85 27.30
C ASN A 396 10.87 7.21 27.47
N GLN A 397 9.85 7.96 27.86
CA GLN A 397 8.45 7.52 28.04
C GLN A 397 8.33 6.24 28.88
N ARG A 398 9.02 6.18 30.06
CA ARG A 398 9.05 4.99 30.92
C ARG A 398 9.10 5.34 32.40
N LYS A 399 8.60 4.44 33.23
CA LYS A 399 8.71 4.44 34.68
C LYS A 399 9.90 3.55 35.08
N ARG A 400 10.61 3.93 36.12
CA ARG A 400 11.75 3.19 36.69
C ARG A 400 11.40 2.65 38.07
N TYR A 401 11.53 1.33 38.25
CA TYR A 401 11.28 0.66 39.53
C TYR A 401 12.55 0.02 40.07
N ARG A 402 12.71 0.06 41.37
CA ARG A 402 13.90 -0.46 42.05
C ARG A 402 13.60 -0.79 43.50
N VAL A 403 14.33 -1.73 44.07
CA VAL A 403 14.45 -1.99 45.51
C VAL A 403 15.80 -1.45 45.99
N SER A 404 15.97 -1.26 47.32
CA SER A 404 17.25 -0.83 47.90
C SER A 404 18.42 -1.74 47.45
N PRO A 405 19.57 -1.16 47.03
CA PRO A 405 20.74 -1.96 46.67
C PRO A 405 21.21 -2.91 47.80
N LYS A 406 21.10 -2.49 49.07
CA LYS A 406 21.44 -3.33 50.21
C LYS A 406 20.63 -4.63 50.23
N ILE A 407 19.33 -4.55 50.00
CA ILE A 407 18.44 -5.71 49.96
C ILE A 407 18.77 -6.61 48.77
N CYS A 408 18.97 -6.03 47.57
CA CYS A 408 19.32 -6.79 46.36
C CYS A 408 20.67 -7.49 46.48
N ASN A 409 21.69 -6.82 47.10
CA ASN A 409 23.02 -7.39 47.22
C ASN A 409 23.09 -8.53 48.23
N ALA A 410 22.24 -8.52 49.25
CA ALA A 410 22.08 -9.62 50.22
C ALA A 410 21.15 -10.75 49.74
N CYS A 411 20.54 -10.64 48.53
CA CYS A 411 19.57 -11.60 48.06
C CYS A 411 20.24 -12.91 47.58
N LYS A 412 19.71 -14.06 48.03
CA LYS A 412 20.16 -15.40 47.61
C LYS A 412 20.03 -15.65 46.11
N LEU A 413 19.10 -14.96 45.45
CA LEU A 413 18.83 -15.09 43.99
C LEU A 413 19.59 -14.06 43.16
N LYS A 414 20.49 -13.24 43.77
CA LYS A 414 21.20 -12.17 43.07
C LYS A 414 21.92 -12.66 41.80
N ALA A 415 22.66 -13.77 41.90
CA ALA A 415 23.43 -14.33 40.78
C ALA A 415 22.56 -14.68 39.55
N LYS A 416 21.28 -15.06 39.77
CA LYS A 416 20.30 -15.34 38.69
C LYS A 416 19.50 -14.10 38.31
N CYS A 417 19.64 -12.96 39.00
CA CYS A 417 18.80 -11.80 38.80
C CYS A 417 19.55 -10.63 38.16
N THR A 418 20.73 -10.26 38.71
CA THR A 418 21.49 -9.12 38.20
C THR A 418 22.94 -9.19 38.64
N THR A 419 23.83 -8.77 37.74
CA THR A 419 25.26 -8.59 38.04
C THR A 419 25.58 -7.19 38.62
N SER A 420 24.60 -6.25 38.61
CA SER A 420 24.77 -4.88 39.03
C SER A 420 24.94 -4.76 40.55
N GLU A 421 25.94 -4.01 41.01
CA GLU A 421 26.15 -3.63 42.43
C GLU A 421 25.03 -2.71 42.94
N HIS A 422 24.37 -1.98 42.01
CA HIS A 422 23.26 -1.10 42.34
C HIS A 422 21.90 -1.82 42.42
N GLY A 423 21.89 -3.19 42.29
CA GLY A 423 20.69 -3.99 42.34
C GLY A 423 19.89 -3.99 41.02
N ARG A 424 18.78 -4.73 41.00
CA ARG A 424 17.91 -4.85 39.84
C ARG A 424 17.06 -3.61 39.61
N VAL A 425 17.06 -3.12 38.37
CA VAL A 425 16.20 -2.02 37.92
C VAL A 425 15.25 -2.60 36.85
N LEU A 426 13.98 -2.26 36.95
CA LEU A 426 12.97 -2.54 35.90
C LEU A 426 12.51 -1.22 35.31
N TYR A 427 12.27 -1.24 34.01
CA TYR A 427 11.66 -0.15 33.29
C TYR A 427 10.32 -0.60 32.74
N ARG A 428 9.26 0.18 33.02
CA ARG A 428 7.93 -0.02 32.45
C ARG A 428 7.59 1.18 31.56
N PRO A 429 7.44 1.01 30.25
CA PRO A 429 6.93 2.04 29.36
C PRO A 429 5.56 2.56 29.82
N PHE A 430 5.21 3.81 29.48
CA PHE A 430 3.92 4.38 29.87
C PHE A 430 2.74 3.69 29.20
N ASP A 431 2.97 3.10 28.04
CA ASP A 431 1.99 2.39 27.20
C ASP A 431 2.03 0.86 27.38
N GLU A 432 2.73 0.35 28.41
CA GLU A 432 2.89 -1.09 28.64
C GLU A 432 1.52 -1.80 28.81
N ASP A 433 0.51 -1.13 29.37
CA ASP A 433 -0.82 -1.70 29.60
C ASP A 433 -1.49 -2.13 28.28
N PHE A 434 -1.30 -1.36 27.20
CA PHE A 434 -1.78 -1.73 25.86
C PHE A 434 -1.03 -2.95 25.32
N TYR A 435 0.27 -3.00 25.55
CA TYR A 435 1.12 -4.08 25.09
C TYR A 435 0.84 -5.39 25.86
N GLU A 436 0.61 -5.30 27.16
CA GLU A 436 0.16 -6.43 27.99
C GLU A 436 -1.21 -6.95 27.54
N ARG A 437 -2.14 -6.06 27.18
CA ARG A 437 -3.46 -6.44 26.67
C ARG A 437 -3.31 -7.30 25.41
N VAL A 438 -2.45 -6.91 24.46
CA VAL A 438 -2.21 -7.70 23.24
C VAL A 438 -1.54 -9.04 23.56
N ARG A 439 -0.67 -9.11 24.58
CA ARG A 439 -0.14 -10.41 25.05
C ARG A 439 -1.25 -11.33 25.56
N HIS A 440 -2.27 -10.80 26.22
CA HIS A 440 -3.42 -11.59 26.70
C HIS A 440 -4.35 -12.08 25.59
N TYR A 441 -4.30 -11.49 24.38
CA TYR A 441 -5.04 -12.04 23.24
C TYR A 441 -4.44 -13.35 22.73
N ARG A 442 -3.15 -13.56 22.93
CA ARG A 442 -2.45 -14.76 22.48
C ARG A 442 -3.08 -16.02 23.10
N GLY A 443 -3.35 -17.01 22.26
CA GLY A 443 -4.01 -18.26 22.67
C GLY A 443 -5.53 -18.17 22.77
N THR A 444 -6.14 -16.98 22.59
CA THR A 444 -7.60 -16.89 22.48
C THR A 444 -8.05 -17.32 21.09
N GLU A 445 -9.22 -17.97 21.01
CA GLU A 445 -9.78 -18.42 19.73
C GLU A 445 -9.90 -17.32 18.67
N PRO A 446 -10.40 -16.09 18.98
CA PRO A 446 -10.48 -15.01 18.00
C PRO A 446 -9.12 -14.59 17.44
N TYR A 447 -8.09 -14.54 18.29
CA TYR A 447 -6.73 -14.19 17.88
C TYR A 447 -6.15 -15.25 16.93
N GLU A 448 -6.22 -16.51 17.29
CA GLU A 448 -5.70 -17.63 16.48
C GLU A 448 -6.44 -17.75 15.14
N LYS A 449 -7.76 -17.52 15.15
CA LYS A 449 -8.58 -17.48 13.94
C LYS A 449 -8.16 -16.34 13.02
N ALA A 450 -7.92 -15.15 13.56
CA ALA A 450 -7.50 -13.99 12.79
C ALA A 450 -6.12 -14.20 12.13
N LEU A 451 -5.16 -14.78 12.87
CA LEU A 451 -3.83 -15.08 12.32
C LEU A 451 -3.89 -16.14 11.20
N ARG A 452 -4.66 -17.22 11.37
CA ARG A 452 -4.87 -18.22 10.30
C ARG A 452 -5.55 -17.60 9.09
N LYS A 453 -6.56 -16.75 9.31
CA LYS A 453 -7.28 -16.05 8.25
C LYS A 453 -6.35 -15.14 7.43
N ARG A 454 -5.38 -14.46 8.07
CA ARG A 454 -4.43 -13.57 7.39
C ARG A 454 -3.72 -14.26 6.21
N ALA A 455 -3.14 -15.42 6.44
CA ALA A 455 -2.42 -16.15 5.39
C ALA A 455 -3.32 -16.45 4.17
N VAL A 456 -4.56 -16.89 4.43
CA VAL A 456 -5.52 -17.22 3.36
C VAL A 456 -6.09 -15.96 2.68
N TRP A 457 -6.13 -14.82 3.37
CA TRP A 457 -6.75 -13.59 2.86
C TRP A 457 -5.79 -12.72 2.05
N ILE A 458 -4.57 -12.52 2.53
CA ILE A 458 -3.63 -11.56 1.92
C ILE A 458 -2.60 -12.23 1.01
N GLU A 459 -2.02 -13.37 1.40
CA GLU A 459 -0.97 -14.01 0.62
C GLU A 459 -1.39 -14.32 -0.83
N PRO A 460 -2.62 -14.82 -1.10
CA PRO A 460 -3.07 -15.06 -2.46
C PRO A 460 -3.18 -13.80 -3.32
N LEU A 461 -3.40 -12.61 -2.70
CA LEU A 461 -3.41 -11.35 -3.44
C LEU A 461 -2.03 -10.98 -3.97
N PHE A 462 -0.99 -11.19 -3.16
CA PHE A 462 0.38 -11.03 -3.61
C PHE A 462 0.80 -12.11 -4.61
N GLY A 463 0.32 -13.35 -4.41
CA GLY A 463 0.51 -14.44 -5.37
C GLY A 463 -0.09 -14.10 -6.73
N GLU A 464 -1.32 -13.58 -6.75
CA GLU A 464 -2.00 -13.08 -7.94
C GLU A 464 -1.23 -11.94 -8.60
N ALA A 465 -0.84 -10.92 -7.83
CA ALA A 465 -0.10 -9.77 -8.34
C ALA A 465 1.24 -10.17 -8.98
N LYS A 466 1.96 -11.10 -8.39
CA LYS A 466 3.25 -11.58 -8.89
C LYS A 466 3.14 -12.58 -10.04
N GLY A 467 2.25 -13.55 -9.92
CA GLY A 467 2.15 -14.65 -10.89
C GLY A 467 1.36 -14.30 -12.14
N TRP A 468 0.39 -13.37 -12.03
CA TRP A 468 -0.53 -13.04 -13.12
C TRP A 468 -0.42 -11.59 -13.61
N HIS A 469 0.24 -10.72 -12.87
CA HIS A 469 0.33 -9.29 -13.21
C HIS A 469 1.76 -8.76 -13.08
N GLY A 470 2.74 -9.67 -13.16
CA GLY A 470 4.16 -9.39 -13.25
C GLY A 470 4.76 -8.54 -12.13
N MET A 471 4.09 -8.42 -10.97
CA MET A 471 4.59 -7.63 -9.84
C MET A 471 5.68 -8.35 -9.02
N ASP A 472 6.31 -9.37 -9.56
CA ASP A 472 7.56 -9.92 -9.02
C ASP A 472 8.74 -8.96 -9.25
N ARG A 473 8.67 -8.16 -10.34
CA ARG A 473 9.60 -7.09 -10.68
C ARG A 473 8.85 -5.90 -11.27
N PHE A 474 9.06 -4.70 -10.70
CA PHE A 474 8.48 -3.49 -11.27
C PHE A 474 9.00 -3.21 -12.68
N ARG A 475 8.13 -2.76 -13.55
CA ARG A 475 8.45 -2.29 -14.90
C ARG A 475 8.97 -0.86 -14.87
N LEU A 476 8.33 -0.03 -14.07
CA LEU A 476 8.69 1.37 -13.88
C LEU A 476 9.83 1.53 -12.88
N ARG A 477 10.50 2.68 -12.92
CA ARG A 477 11.61 3.03 -12.05
C ARG A 477 11.24 4.26 -11.23
N ARG A 478 11.93 4.48 -10.11
CA ARG A 478 11.71 5.52 -9.11
C ARG A 478 10.43 5.35 -8.29
N LEU A 479 10.50 5.78 -7.04
CA LEU A 479 9.48 5.54 -6.03
C LEU A 479 8.09 6.02 -6.45
N LYS A 480 7.97 7.22 -7.03
CA LYS A 480 6.69 7.76 -7.50
C LYS A 480 6.06 6.85 -8.57
N LYS A 481 6.85 6.40 -9.55
CA LYS A 481 6.36 5.59 -10.68
C LYS A 481 6.05 4.15 -10.29
N VAL A 482 6.82 3.52 -9.40
CA VAL A 482 6.50 2.16 -8.89
C VAL A 482 5.24 2.17 -8.00
N ASN A 483 4.98 3.26 -7.28
CA ASN A 483 3.70 3.44 -6.59
C ASN A 483 2.52 3.52 -7.58
N ILE A 484 2.68 4.20 -8.73
CA ILE A 484 1.67 4.21 -9.80
C ILE A 484 1.39 2.79 -10.28
N GLU A 485 2.44 2.01 -10.56
CA GLU A 485 2.30 0.62 -11.03
C GLU A 485 1.57 -0.26 -10.00
N ALA A 486 1.94 -0.16 -8.72
CA ALA A 486 1.28 -0.92 -7.65
C ALA A 486 -0.20 -0.52 -7.45
N LEU A 487 -0.53 0.77 -7.56
CA LEU A 487 -1.91 1.26 -7.51
C LEU A 487 -2.74 0.72 -8.69
N LEU A 488 -2.19 0.69 -9.90
CA LEU A 488 -2.86 0.12 -11.07
C LEU A 488 -3.09 -1.39 -10.93
N VAL A 489 -2.10 -2.14 -10.44
CA VAL A 489 -2.25 -3.57 -10.16
C VAL A 489 -3.36 -3.82 -9.14
N ALA A 490 -3.36 -3.09 -8.03
CA ALA A 490 -4.39 -3.22 -7.00
C ALA A 490 -5.79 -2.78 -7.50
N SER A 491 -5.87 -1.74 -8.34
CA SER A 491 -7.12 -1.34 -9.01
C SER A 491 -7.66 -2.46 -9.88
N GLY A 492 -6.81 -3.07 -10.70
CA GLY A 492 -7.18 -4.21 -11.54
C GLY A 492 -7.63 -5.41 -10.71
N GLN A 493 -6.94 -5.72 -9.61
CA GLN A 493 -7.36 -6.77 -8.68
C GLN A 493 -8.74 -6.47 -8.06
N ASN A 494 -9.02 -5.24 -7.67
CA ASN A 494 -10.33 -4.83 -7.15
C ASN A 494 -11.42 -4.89 -8.25
N ILE A 495 -11.11 -4.49 -9.48
CA ILE A 495 -12.02 -4.61 -10.62
C ILE A 495 -12.38 -6.08 -10.89
N LYS A 496 -11.44 -7.03 -10.80
CA LYS A 496 -11.75 -8.47 -10.91
C LYS A 496 -12.79 -8.91 -9.87
N ARG A 497 -12.72 -8.37 -8.66
CA ARG A 497 -13.69 -8.67 -7.58
C ARG A 497 -15.06 -8.05 -7.88
N LEU A 498 -15.07 -6.84 -8.40
CA LEU A 498 -16.28 -6.15 -8.82
C LEU A 498 -16.97 -6.89 -9.97
N LEU A 499 -16.23 -7.32 -11.01
CA LEU A 499 -16.73 -8.15 -12.11
C LEU A 499 -17.33 -9.47 -11.62
N ALA A 500 -16.65 -10.15 -10.70
CA ALA A 500 -17.14 -11.40 -10.12
C ALA A 500 -18.41 -11.21 -9.28
N ALA A 501 -18.59 -10.05 -8.64
CA ALA A 501 -19.78 -9.74 -7.85
C ALA A 501 -20.98 -9.36 -8.73
N ARG A 502 -20.78 -8.52 -9.74
CA ARG A 502 -21.87 -8.07 -10.66
C ARG A 502 -22.34 -9.18 -11.58
N GLY A 503 -21.48 -10.14 -11.94
CA GLY A 503 -21.87 -11.32 -12.72
C GLY A 503 -22.76 -12.33 -11.99
N ARG A 504 -23.01 -12.14 -10.68
CA ARG A 504 -23.89 -13.01 -9.86
C ARG A 504 -25.30 -12.46 -9.64
N GLY A 505 -25.70 -11.39 -10.35
CA GLY A 505 -26.96 -10.69 -10.14
C GLY A 505 -26.97 -9.71 -8.98
N PRO A 506 -28.02 -8.89 -8.82
CA PRO A 506 -28.07 -7.84 -7.80
C PRO A 506 -28.10 -8.48 -6.41
N ARG A 507 -27.06 -8.23 -5.61
CA ARG A 507 -27.16 -8.42 -4.15
C ARG A 507 -28.11 -7.35 -3.63
N SER A 508 -29.02 -7.74 -2.73
CA SER A 508 -30.05 -6.85 -2.21
C SER A 508 -29.45 -5.50 -1.74
N MET A 509 -29.96 -4.41 -2.23
CA MET A 509 -29.62 -3.02 -1.85
C MET A 509 -29.61 -2.79 -0.32
N ALA A 510 -30.29 -3.63 0.44
CA ALA A 510 -30.36 -3.57 1.90
C ALA A 510 -28.99 -3.69 2.61
N GLN A 511 -28.00 -4.38 2.01
CA GLN A 511 -26.66 -4.49 2.60
C GLN A 511 -25.76 -3.28 2.29
N ALA A 512 -25.95 -2.64 1.15
CA ALA A 512 -25.20 -1.43 0.79
C ALA A 512 -25.68 -0.22 1.61
N VAL A 513 -26.99 -0.08 1.80
CA VAL A 513 -27.62 1.00 2.59
C VAL A 513 -27.24 0.91 4.07
N ALA A 514 -27.06 -0.29 4.63
CA ALA A 514 -26.65 -0.46 6.03
C ALA A 514 -25.24 0.08 6.35
N LEU A 515 -24.37 0.25 5.35
CA LEU A 515 -23.04 0.86 5.50
C LEU A 515 -23.08 2.40 5.43
N HIS A 516 -24.07 2.98 4.77
CA HIS A 516 -24.17 4.42 4.48
C HIS A 516 -25.19 5.19 5.33
N LEU A 517 -26.05 4.50 6.10
CA LEU A 517 -26.91 5.20 7.07
C LEU A 517 -26.04 5.69 8.23
N PRO A 518 -25.97 7.01 8.48
CA PRO A 518 -25.39 7.53 9.70
C PRO A 518 -26.28 7.04 10.85
N LYS A 519 -25.87 5.96 11.51
CA LYS A 519 -26.42 5.66 12.83
C LYS A 519 -26.12 6.87 13.69
N SER A 520 -27.17 7.61 14.05
CA SER A 520 -27.12 8.72 14.98
C SER A 520 -26.06 8.46 16.05
N ILE A 521 -25.10 9.37 16.14
CA ILE A 521 -24.06 9.35 17.14
C ILE A 521 -24.76 9.50 18.50
N HIS A 522 -25.04 8.39 19.16
CA HIS A 522 -25.29 8.41 20.59
C HIS A 522 -23.96 8.72 21.28
N PHE A 523 -23.72 10.01 21.45
CA PHE A 523 -22.81 10.48 22.47
C PHE A 523 -23.38 10.00 23.81
N THR A 524 -22.87 8.92 24.35
CA THR A 524 -23.01 8.67 25.78
C THR A 524 -22.28 9.80 26.48
N ARG A 525 -23.04 10.81 26.88
CA ARG A 525 -22.60 11.76 27.90
C ARG A 525 -22.10 10.93 29.08
N PHE A 526 -20.86 11.06 29.44
CA PHE A 526 -20.39 10.76 30.77
C PHE A 526 -21.10 11.73 31.73
N GLY A 527 -22.24 11.32 32.25
CA GLY A 527 -22.92 11.99 33.36
C GLY A 527 -22.33 11.49 34.67
N PRO A 528 -22.26 12.31 35.70
CA PRO A 528 -21.75 11.92 37.00
C PRO A 528 -22.59 10.78 37.59
N SER A 529 -21.89 9.94 38.37
CA SER A 529 -22.39 8.69 38.94
C SER A 529 -23.71 8.87 39.67
N ARG A 530 -24.59 7.88 39.58
CA ARG A 530 -25.95 7.80 40.13
C ARG A 530 -26.10 8.00 41.67
N ARG A 531 -25.08 8.49 42.36
CA ARG A 531 -25.14 8.70 43.82
C ARG A 531 -25.56 10.11 44.27
N GLU A 532 -25.58 11.13 43.43
CA GLU A 532 -25.93 12.49 43.86
C GLU A 532 -27.34 12.98 43.51
N CYS A 533 -28.16 12.21 42.84
CA CYS A 533 -29.51 12.61 42.42
C CYS A 533 -30.64 12.26 43.38
N ARG A 534 -30.36 11.91 44.67
CA ARG A 534 -31.43 11.61 45.66
C ARG A 534 -31.77 12.71 46.63
N LEU A 535 -31.13 13.87 46.58
CA LEU A 535 -31.31 14.92 47.60
C LEU A 535 -31.99 16.21 47.13
N HIS A 536 -32.48 16.32 45.88
CA HIS A 536 -33.11 17.56 45.41
C HIS A 536 -34.49 17.36 44.75
N ARG A 537 -35.34 16.51 45.35
CA ARG A 537 -36.75 16.36 44.94
C ARG A 537 -37.70 16.74 46.10
N ARG A 538 -37.64 18.00 46.56
CA ARG A 538 -38.75 18.66 47.25
C ARG A 538 -38.66 20.16 47.01
N ARG A 539 -39.74 20.73 46.41
CA ARG A 539 -40.06 22.12 46.06
C ARG A 539 -39.62 22.51 44.65
N THR A 540 -40.54 22.54 43.71
CA THR A 540 -41.41 23.65 43.35
C THR A 540 -42.35 23.22 42.20
N ARG A 541 -43.61 23.52 42.40
CA ARG A 541 -44.67 23.43 41.39
C ARG A 541 -44.66 24.69 40.53
N ARG A 542 -45.04 24.53 39.24
CA ARG A 542 -45.53 25.52 38.29
C ARG A 542 -44.46 26.35 37.55
N GLY A 543 -44.49 26.21 36.24
CA GLY A 543 -43.88 27.14 35.29
C GLY A 543 -43.82 26.53 33.89
N SER A 544 -44.75 26.92 33.02
CA SER A 544 -44.79 26.65 31.60
C SER A 544 -43.52 27.16 30.90
N CYS A 545 -42.93 26.42 30.04
CA CYS A 545 -41.84 26.91 29.21
C CYS A 545 -42.18 26.76 27.72
N ARG A 546 -42.31 27.92 27.09
CA ARG A 546 -42.44 28.11 25.65
C ARG A 546 -41.13 27.75 24.94
N SER A 547 -41.28 27.18 23.78
CA SER A 547 -40.25 26.91 22.80
C SER A 547 -39.61 28.19 22.27
N ASP A 548 -38.28 28.30 22.39
CA ASP A 548 -37.48 29.22 21.59
C ASP A 548 -36.46 28.41 20.80
N GLN A 549 -36.68 28.41 19.49
CA GLN A 549 -35.70 27.96 18.50
C GLN A 549 -34.57 29.00 18.43
N LYS A 550 -33.38 28.63 18.83
CA LYS A 550 -32.15 29.33 18.44
C LYS A 550 -31.21 28.39 17.71
N SER A 551 -30.89 28.79 16.48
CA SER A 551 -29.94 28.22 15.57
C SER A 551 -28.55 28.03 16.22
N PHE A 552 -28.04 26.80 16.23
CA PHE A 552 -26.65 26.54 16.57
C PHE A 552 -25.82 26.42 15.29
N SER A 553 -24.94 27.38 15.08
CA SER A 553 -23.88 27.31 14.08
C SER A 553 -22.90 26.24 14.47
N THR A 554 -22.65 25.29 13.57
CA THR A 554 -21.68 24.21 13.73
C THR A 554 -20.26 24.77 13.61
N ARG A 555 -19.58 24.99 14.71
CA ARG A 555 -18.13 25.22 14.71
C ARG A 555 -17.42 23.87 14.57
N TRP A 556 -16.72 23.70 13.46
CA TRP A 556 -15.77 22.61 13.26
C TRP A 556 -14.59 22.81 14.19
N ILE A 557 -14.39 21.89 15.13
CA ILE A 557 -13.14 21.81 15.89
C ILE A 557 -12.14 21.08 14.99
N VAL A 558 -11.22 21.84 14.44
CA VAL A 558 -10.02 21.32 13.78
C VAL A 558 -9.14 20.75 14.88
N PHE A 559 -9.01 19.44 14.93
CA PHE A 559 -7.97 18.80 15.75
C PHE A 559 -6.62 19.11 15.12
N GLU A 560 -5.80 19.86 15.83
CA GLU A 560 -4.41 20.09 15.49
C GLU A 560 -3.66 18.77 15.35
N THR A 561 -2.93 18.68 14.27
CA THR A 561 -2.12 17.57 13.82
C THR A 561 -1.06 17.15 14.84
N PHE A 562 -1.00 15.86 15.15
CA PHE A 562 0.09 15.25 15.89
C PHE A 562 1.44 15.43 15.16
N PRO A 563 2.56 15.77 15.87
CA PRO A 563 3.83 16.20 15.26
C PRO A 563 4.71 15.08 14.70
N HIS A 564 4.21 13.90 14.34
CA HIS A 564 5.05 12.78 13.91
C HIS A 564 5.00 12.40 12.43
N SER A 565 4.34 13.18 11.56
CA SER A 565 4.22 12.86 10.14
C SER A 565 5.37 13.40 9.25
N ARG A 566 6.53 13.80 9.82
CA ARG A 566 7.67 14.28 9.02
C ARG A 566 8.23 13.27 8.00
N PHE A 567 7.89 11.99 8.14
CA PHE A 567 8.41 10.94 7.26
C PHE A 567 7.67 10.85 5.92
N LEU A 568 6.35 11.09 5.90
CA LEU A 568 5.57 10.99 4.66
C LEU A 568 5.61 12.24 3.79
N ARG A 569 5.80 13.45 4.37
CA ARG A 569 5.97 14.66 3.54
C ARG A 569 7.14 14.55 2.57
N ARG A 570 8.18 13.80 2.92
CA ARG A 570 9.34 13.56 2.03
C ARG A 570 9.10 12.54 0.91
N PHE A 571 7.99 11.79 0.95
CA PHE A 571 7.66 10.79 -0.06
C PHE A 571 6.56 11.22 -1.03
N TYR A 572 5.88 12.35 -0.74
CA TYR A 572 4.70 12.80 -1.50
C TYR A 572 4.81 14.24 -2.04
N ASP A 573 5.81 15.04 -1.65
CA ASP A 573 6.15 16.33 -2.26
C ASP A 573 7.19 16.15 -3.38
#